data_9a69c10f4af85cff08c7e746f331705b
#
_entry.id   9a69c10f4af85cff08c7e746f331705b
#
_cell.length_a   1.000
_cell.length_b   1.000
_cell.length_c   1.000
_cell.angle_alpha   90.00
_cell.angle_beta   90.00
_cell.angle_gamma   90.00
#
_symmetry.space_group_name_H-M   'P 1'
#
loop_
_entity.id
_entity.type
_entity.pdbx_description
1 polymer ?
#
loop_
_entity_poly.entity_id
_entity_poly.type
_entity_poly.pdbx_seq_one_letter_code
_entity_poly.pdbx_strand_id
1 'polypeptide(L)'
;MGERWFSDEELREMSRPTMDRAIEALNRGDVEEARALCEEMKHEWRYLHDLMVEGIAGLISFIQERFGEDAVADAWTYGQGRGWRRDVEKIVARDRKEIVHALAATWRAHSCSGTGPQPGAFTITEDDEKFTFEMNPCGSGQRLVRMGRYEGPDGYGVTERAHDWSYGREGFPLYCTHCSFMNESLPIRWIGYPLYPSDPPDDYGRDPCTWYWYKDPADIPERHWARYGLTRPAPAEDAG
;
A
#
# COMPACT_ATOMS: atom_id res chain seq x y z
N MET A 1 -28.69 -36.63 -15.48
CA MET A 1 -28.78 -35.26 -14.95
C MET A 1 -28.15 -35.29 -13.56
N GLY A 2 -27.16 -34.46 -13.30
CA GLY A 2 -26.56 -34.40 -11.96
C GLY A 2 -27.55 -33.83 -10.93
N GLU A 3 -27.38 -34.25 -9.68
CA GLU A 3 -28.17 -33.75 -8.55
C GLU A 3 -27.87 -32.24 -8.31
N ARG A 4 -28.88 -31.43 -8.15
CA ARG A 4 -28.72 -30.02 -7.76
C ARG A 4 -28.37 -29.95 -6.28
N TRP A 5 -27.31 -29.21 -5.93
CA TRP A 5 -26.87 -29.02 -4.55
C TRP A 5 -27.58 -27.85 -3.83
N PHE A 6 -27.96 -26.80 -4.58
CA PHE A 6 -28.55 -25.60 -4.05
C PHE A 6 -29.84 -25.20 -4.77
N SER A 7 -30.78 -24.68 -4.06
CA SER A 7 -31.98 -24.04 -4.60
C SER A 7 -31.65 -22.71 -5.28
N ASP A 8 -32.57 -22.18 -6.08
CA ASP A 8 -32.41 -20.85 -6.69
C ASP A 8 -32.36 -19.73 -5.66
N GLU A 9 -33.00 -19.91 -4.51
CA GLU A 9 -32.97 -18.96 -3.41
C GLU A 9 -31.61 -18.94 -2.71
N GLU A 10 -31.05 -20.11 -2.37
CA GLU A 10 -29.69 -20.21 -1.81
C GLU A 10 -28.65 -19.61 -2.74
N LEU A 11 -28.75 -19.87 -4.06
CA LEU A 11 -27.84 -19.28 -5.04
C LEU A 11 -27.95 -17.76 -5.10
N ARG A 12 -29.17 -17.23 -5.02
CA ARG A 12 -29.37 -15.78 -4.95
C ARG A 12 -28.74 -15.18 -3.69
N GLU A 13 -28.97 -15.77 -2.52
CA GLU A 13 -28.37 -15.30 -1.27
C GLU A 13 -26.85 -15.37 -1.28
N MET A 14 -26.25 -16.45 -1.77
CA MET A 14 -24.79 -16.58 -1.93
C MET A 14 -24.19 -15.54 -2.87
N SER A 15 -24.95 -15.02 -3.82
CA SER A 15 -24.47 -14.03 -4.79
C SER A 15 -24.64 -12.56 -4.32
N ARG A 16 -25.30 -12.33 -3.18
CA ARG A 16 -25.54 -10.99 -2.67
C ARG A 16 -24.30 -10.45 -1.96
N PRO A 17 -23.89 -9.19 -2.24
CA PRO A 17 -22.78 -8.57 -1.53
C PRO A 17 -23.00 -8.53 -0.02
N THR A 18 -21.99 -8.94 0.75
CA THR A 18 -22.07 -9.02 2.21
C THR A 18 -22.41 -7.67 2.86
N MET A 19 -21.90 -6.56 2.30
CA MET A 19 -22.22 -5.22 2.79
C MET A 19 -23.70 -4.87 2.59
N ASP A 20 -24.30 -5.24 1.46
CA ASP A 20 -25.74 -4.97 1.21
C ASP A 20 -26.61 -5.77 2.17
N ARG A 21 -26.23 -7.02 2.46
CA ARG A 21 -26.89 -7.86 3.48
C ARG A 21 -26.81 -7.21 4.88
N ALA A 22 -25.62 -6.66 5.24
CA ALA A 22 -25.45 -5.98 6.52
C ALA A 22 -26.32 -4.71 6.63
N ILE A 23 -26.42 -3.92 5.56
CA ILE A 23 -27.29 -2.74 5.52
C ILE A 23 -28.76 -3.14 5.66
N GLU A 24 -29.20 -4.20 5.01
CA GLU A 24 -30.58 -4.69 5.13
C GLU A 24 -30.88 -5.22 6.53
N ALA A 25 -29.93 -5.94 7.17
CA ALA A 25 -30.06 -6.39 8.56
C ALA A 25 -30.28 -5.17 9.49
N LEU A 26 -29.49 -4.11 9.33
CA LEU A 26 -29.68 -2.85 10.07
C LEU A 26 -31.04 -2.23 9.84
N ASN A 27 -31.52 -2.19 8.58
CA ASN A 27 -32.84 -1.63 8.23
C ASN A 27 -33.99 -2.42 8.86
N ARG A 28 -33.80 -3.71 9.12
CA ARG A 28 -34.76 -4.56 9.86
C ARG A 28 -34.63 -4.47 11.38
N GLY A 29 -33.60 -3.76 11.88
CA GLY A 29 -33.26 -3.68 13.30
C GLY A 29 -32.50 -4.90 13.84
N ASP A 30 -32.01 -5.78 12.98
CA ASP A 30 -31.22 -6.94 13.36
C ASP A 30 -29.73 -6.59 13.47
N VAL A 31 -29.37 -6.03 14.63
CA VAL A 31 -28.00 -5.55 14.90
C VAL A 31 -27.01 -6.70 15.02
N GLU A 32 -27.43 -7.86 15.52
CA GLU A 32 -26.54 -9.01 15.70
C GLU A 32 -26.17 -9.63 14.34
N GLU A 33 -27.13 -9.80 13.44
CA GLU A 33 -26.85 -10.25 12.06
C GLU A 33 -25.94 -9.24 11.35
N ALA A 34 -26.22 -7.94 11.44
CA ALA A 34 -25.40 -6.90 10.82
C ALA A 34 -23.96 -6.94 11.33
N ARG A 35 -23.75 -7.16 12.62
CA ARG A 35 -22.41 -7.32 13.22
C ARG A 35 -21.68 -8.54 12.66
N ALA A 36 -22.34 -9.69 12.59
CA ALA A 36 -21.78 -10.91 12.05
C ALA A 36 -21.34 -10.74 10.58
N LEU A 37 -22.18 -10.08 9.76
CA LEU A 37 -21.87 -9.77 8.37
C LEU A 37 -20.70 -8.77 8.23
N CYS A 38 -20.55 -7.80 9.12
CA CYS A 38 -19.40 -6.92 9.16
C CYS A 38 -18.09 -7.67 9.48
N GLU A 39 -18.13 -8.68 10.35
CA GLU A 39 -16.97 -9.54 10.62
C GLU A 39 -16.65 -10.46 9.42
N GLU A 40 -17.67 -11.02 8.76
CA GLU A 40 -17.53 -11.78 7.52
C GLU A 40 -16.85 -10.95 6.43
N MET A 41 -17.26 -9.69 6.24
CA MET A 41 -16.69 -8.75 5.29
C MET A 41 -15.18 -8.53 5.49
N LYS A 42 -14.70 -8.51 6.74
CA LYS A 42 -13.25 -8.41 7.01
C LYS A 42 -12.49 -9.60 6.46
N HIS A 43 -13.06 -10.81 6.54
CA HIS A 43 -12.44 -12.03 5.99
C HIS A 43 -12.42 -12.01 4.45
N GLU A 44 -13.52 -11.61 3.81
CA GLU A 44 -13.60 -11.47 2.36
C GLU A 44 -12.60 -10.44 1.85
N TRP A 45 -12.55 -9.28 2.49
CA TRP A 45 -11.62 -8.21 2.15
C TRP A 45 -10.16 -8.65 2.30
N ARG A 46 -9.84 -9.30 3.40
CA ARG A 46 -8.49 -9.83 3.64
C ARG A 46 -8.09 -10.83 2.56
N TYR A 47 -8.96 -11.77 2.24
CA TYR A 47 -8.68 -12.77 1.22
C TYR A 47 -8.37 -12.14 -0.14
N LEU A 48 -9.19 -11.18 -0.57
CA LEU A 48 -8.97 -10.46 -1.81
C LEU A 48 -7.66 -9.64 -1.79
N HIS A 49 -7.40 -8.96 -0.68
CA HIS A 49 -6.16 -8.21 -0.50
C HIS A 49 -4.94 -9.13 -0.57
N ASP A 50 -4.96 -10.25 0.13
CA ASP A 50 -3.85 -11.20 0.16
C ASP A 50 -3.58 -11.80 -1.22
N LEU A 51 -4.64 -12.19 -1.93
CA LEU A 51 -4.53 -12.70 -3.30
C LEU A 51 -3.88 -11.67 -4.24
N MET A 52 -4.23 -10.40 -4.10
CA MET A 52 -3.62 -9.31 -4.87
C MET A 52 -2.15 -9.11 -4.50
N VAL A 53 -1.83 -9.04 -3.22
CA VAL A 53 -0.46 -8.79 -2.74
C VAL A 53 0.47 -9.94 -3.11
N GLU A 54 0.07 -11.18 -2.87
CA GLU A 54 0.85 -12.37 -3.24
C GLU A 54 0.96 -12.52 -4.76
N GLY A 55 -0.10 -12.23 -5.50
CA GLY A 55 -0.06 -12.23 -6.96
C GLY A 55 0.94 -11.22 -7.53
N ILE A 56 0.98 -10.01 -6.99
CA ILE A 56 1.95 -8.98 -7.38
C ILE A 56 3.36 -9.40 -6.98
N ALA A 57 3.56 -9.90 -5.75
CA ALA A 57 4.86 -10.37 -5.28
C ALA A 57 5.42 -11.49 -6.18
N GLY A 58 4.57 -12.45 -6.57
CA GLY A 58 4.94 -13.51 -7.49
C GLY A 58 5.29 -13.00 -8.90
N LEU A 59 4.48 -12.08 -9.45
CA LEU A 59 4.76 -11.51 -10.77
C LEU A 59 6.07 -10.71 -10.81
N ILE A 60 6.36 -9.91 -9.79
CA ILE A 60 7.61 -9.15 -9.70
C ILE A 60 8.81 -10.07 -9.49
N SER A 61 8.68 -11.13 -8.71
CA SER A 61 9.72 -12.17 -8.56
C SER A 61 10.00 -12.87 -9.89
N PHE A 62 8.97 -13.26 -10.63
CA PHE A 62 9.11 -13.82 -11.97
C PHE A 62 9.84 -12.88 -12.95
N ILE A 63 9.54 -11.57 -12.90
CA ILE A 63 10.20 -10.57 -13.74
C ILE A 63 11.68 -10.51 -13.39
N GLN A 64 12.05 -10.47 -12.10
CA GLN A 64 13.44 -10.50 -11.67
C GLN A 64 14.17 -11.74 -12.19
N GLU A 65 13.59 -12.94 -11.96
CA GLU A 65 14.20 -14.21 -12.34
C GLU A 65 14.45 -14.34 -13.84
N ARG A 66 13.53 -13.82 -14.66
CA ARG A 66 13.56 -13.99 -16.13
C ARG A 66 14.26 -12.85 -16.85
N PHE A 67 14.23 -11.66 -16.32
CA PHE A 67 14.65 -10.47 -17.05
C PHE A 67 15.60 -9.58 -16.25
N GLY A 68 15.85 -9.90 -14.97
CA GLY A 68 16.73 -9.15 -14.08
C GLY A 68 16.08 -7.94 -13.40
N GLU A 69 16.82 -7.31 -12.52
CA GLU A 69 16.31 -6.22 -11.64
C GLU A 69 15.97 -4.93 -12.40
N ASP A 70 16.64 -4.65 -13.51
CA ASP A 70 16.33 -3.49 -14.34
C ASP A 70 14.90 -3.60 -14.90
N ALA A 71 14.47 -4.82 -15.27
CA ALA A 71 13.10 -5.07 -15.72
C ALA A 71 12.07 -4.93 -14.59
N VAL A 72 12.44 -5.14 -13.33
CA VAL A 72 11.57 -4.85 -12.17
C VAL A 72 11.29 -3.36 -12.08
N ALA A 73 12.33 -2.52 -12.22
CA ALA A 73 12.17 -1.06 -12.23
C ALA A 73 11.30 -0.59 -13.39
N ASP A 74 11.49 -1.16 -14.59
CA ASP A 74 10.67 -0.88 -15.75
C ASP A 74 9.21 -1.28 -15.55
N ALA A 75 8.96 -2.45 -14.95
CA ALA A 75 7.62 -2.95 -14.68
C ALA A 75 6.86 -2.05 -13.71
N TRP A 76 7.49 -1.60 -12.62
CA TRP A 76 6.89 -0.64 -11.69
C TRP A 76 6.63 0.71 -12.36
N THR A 77 7.61 1.24 -13.10
CA THR A 77 7.47 2.51 -13.83
C THR A 77 6.30 2.45 -14.82
N TYR A 78 6.19 1.36 -15.57
CA TYR A 78 5.12 1.16 -16.54
C TYR A 78 3.74 1.04 -15.86
N GLY A 79 3.64 0.15 -14.86
CA GLY A 79 2.37 -0.12 -14.18
C GLY A 79 1.84 1.09 -13.43
N GLN A 80 2.68 1.69 -12.59
CA GLN A 80 2.31 2.85 -11.78
C GLN A 80 2.12 4.12 -12.64
N GLY A 81 2.94 4.31 -13.66
CA GLY A 81 2.82 5.45 -14.57
C GLY A 81 1.48 5.54 -15.31
N ARG A 82 0.82 4.41 -15.53
CA ARG A 82 -0.49 4.36 -16.22
C ARG A 82 -1.68 4.64 -15.31
N GLY A 83 -1.65 4.16 -14.09
CA GLY A 83 -2.76 4.32 -13.13
C GLY A 83 -2.53 5.44 -12.14
N TRP A 84 -1.46 5.34 -11.38
CA TRP A 84 -1.18 6.18 -10.22
C TRP A 84 -0.93 7.66 -10.55
N ARG A 85 -0.35 7.96 -11.71
CA ARG A 85 -0.12 9.36 -12.12
C ARG A 85 -1.39 10.21 -12.06
N ARG A 86 -2.49 9.71 -12.61
CA ARG A 86 -3.79 10.43 -12.59
C ARG A 86 -4.33 10.64 -11.20
N ASP A 87 -4.06 9.69 -10.29
CA ASP A 87 -4.50 9.81 -8.91
C ASP A 87 -3.62 10.78 -8.12
N VAL A 88 -2.31 10.80 -8.35
CA VAL A 88 -1.40 11.82 -7.81
C VAL A 88 -1.85 13.23 -8.23
N GLU A 89 -2.10 13.46 -9.52
CA GLU A 89 -2.58 14.74 -10.04
C GLU A 89 -3.89 15.19 -9.36
N LYS A 90 -4.82 14.27 -9.13
CA LYS A 90 -6.08 14.56 -8.40
C LYS A 90 -5.85 14.80 -6.91
N ILE A 91 -4.93 14.06 -6.29
CA ILE A 91 -4.63 14.20 -4.86
C ILE A 91 -4.05 15.58 -4.61
N VAL A 92 -3.03 16.00 -5.36
CA VAL A 92 -2.35 17.29 -5.14
C VAL A 92 -3.22 18.50 -5.50
N ALA A 93 -4.27 18.32 -6.27
CA ALA A 93 -5.25 19.36 -6.58
C ALA A 93 -6.28 19.61 -5.45
N ARG A 94 -6.29 18.78 -4.41
CA ARG A 94 -7.20 18.91 -3.27
C ARG A 94 -6.68 19.90 -2.23
N ASP A 95 -7.58 20.34 -1.35
CA ASP A 95 -7.16 20.98 -0.11
C ASP A 95 -6.22 20.07 0.69
N ARG A 96 -5.21 20.65 1.31
CA ARG A 96 -4.13 19.89 1.98
C ARG A 96 -4.64 19.02 3.13
N LYS A 97 -5.68 19.45 3.85
CA LYS A 97 -6.31 18.62 4.90
C LYS A 97 -7.09 17.44 4.30
N GLU A 98 -7.73 17.65 3.14
CA GLU A 98 -8.41 16.56 2.42
C GLU A 98 -7.42 15.50 1.93
N ILE A 99 -6.19 15.89 1.57
CA ILE A 99 -5.14 14.94 1.20
C ILE A 99 -4.84 13.98 2.35
N VAL A 100 -4.68 14.48 3.58
CA VAL A 100 -4.43 13.64 4.76
C VAL A 100 -5.56 12.65 5.00
N HIS A 101 -6.83 13.09 4.86
CA HIS A 101 -7.98 12.18 4.94
C HIS A 101 -7.96 11.10 3.86
N ALA A 102 -7.58 11.44 2.62
CA ALA A 102 -7.47 10.49 1.53
C ALA A 102 -6.33 9.47 1.78
N LEU A 103 -5.18 9.92 2.26
CA LEU A 103 -4.07 9.03 2.66
C LEU A 103 -4.49 8.10 3.79
N ALA A 104 -5.13 8.63 4.84
CA ALA A 104 -5.65 7.82 5.94
C ALA A 104 -6.66 6.77 5.45
N ALA A 105 -7.51 7.09 4.47
CA ALA A 105 -8.42 6.12 3.87
C ALA A 105 -7.67 5.00 3.14
N THR A 106 -6.60 5.31 2.41
CA THR A 106 -5.73 4.32 1.77
C THR A 106 -5.10 3.39 2.82
N TRP A 107 -4.60 3.94 3.91
CA TRP A 107 -4.01 3.13 4.99
C TRP A 107 -5.06 2.28 5.72
N ARG A 108 -6.27 2.78 5.93
CA ARG A 108 -7.38 1.96 6.47
C ARG A 108 -7.70 0.77 5.56
N ALA A 109 -7.65 0.95 4.26
CA ALA A 109 -7.84 -0.16 3.33
C ALA A 109 -6.75 -1.24 3.48
N HIS A 110 -5.49 -0.85 3.72
CA HIS A 110 -4.42 -1.79 4.05
C HIS A 110 -4.61 -2.45 5.41
N SER A 111 -5.10 -1.72 6.43
CA SER A 111 -5.31 -2.25 7.77
C SER A 111 -6.53 -3.17 7.86
N CYS A 112 -7.57 -2.95 7.05
CA CYS A 112 -8.73 -3.87 6.99
C CYS A 112 -8.37 -5.29 6.57
N SER A 113 -7.24 -5.50 5.91
CA SER A 113 -6.73 -6.84 5.56
C SER A 113 -6.27 -7.63 6.77
N GLY A 114 -6.19 -7.02 7.93
CA GLY A 114 -5.70 -7.65 9.14
C GLY A 114 -6.79 -8.11 10.10
N THR A 115 -6.67 -9.34 10.61
CA THR A 115 -7.45 -9.85 11.75
C THR A 115 -6.52 -10.17 12.90
N GLY A 116 -6.89 -9.84 14.13
CA GLY A 116 -6.11 -10.08 15.33
C GLY A 116 -5.50 -8.80 15.92
N PRO A 117 -4.71 -8.90 16.96
CA PRO A 117 -4.36 -7.73 17.77
C PRO A 117 -3.55 -6.65 17.08
N GLN A 118 -2.97 -6.89 15.90
CA GLN A 118 -2.20 -5.87 15.17
C GLN A 118 -2.10 -6.04 13.65
N PRO A 119 -3.07 -6.49 12.91
CA PRO A 119 -2.87 -6.70 11.49
C PRO A 119 -3.12 -5.41 10.69
N GLY A 120 -2.06 -4.73 10.33
CA GLY A 120 -2.11 -3.51 9.55
C GLY A 120 -2.69 -2.31 10.29
N ALA A 121 -2.75 -2.34 11.63
CA ALA A 121 -3.06 -1.16 12.42
C ALA A 121 -2.00 -0.09 12.20
N PHE A 122 -2.41 1.16 12.15
CA PHE A 122 -1.51 2.29 11.96
C PHE A 122 -1.85 3.43 12.90
N THR A 123 -0.85 4.26 13.16
CA THR A 123 -1.01 5.51 13.90
C THR A 123 -0.73 6.70 12.99
N ILE A 124 -1.34 7.82 13.27
CA ILE A 124 -1.05 9.10 12.64
C ILE A 124 -0.69 10.07 13.74
N THR A 125 0.46 10.71 13.60
CA THR A 125 0.87 11.84 14.45
C THR A 125 1.07 13.08 13.59
N GLU A 126 0.93 14.24 14.18
CA GLU A 126 1.08 15.54 13.53
C GLU A 126 2.06 16.39 14.33
N ASP A 127 2.99 17.03 13.64
CA ASP A 127 3.82 18.12 14.15
C ASP A 127 3.64 19.39 13.28
N ASP A 128 4.46 20.40 13.50
CA ASP A 128 4.35 21.67 12.78
C ASP A 128 4.62 21.52 11.27
N GLU A 129 5.45 20.55 10.87
CA GLU A 129 5.91 20.38 9.49
C GLU A 129 5.16 19.27 8.73
N LYS A 130 4.75 18.19 9.40
CA LYS A 130 4.28 16.98 8.71
C LYS A 130 3.30 16.14 9.52
N PHE A 131 2.69 15.21 8.81
CA PHE A 131 2.01 14.03 9.36
C PHE A 131 2.92 12.81 9.20
N THR A 132 3.01 12.01 10.24
CA THR A 132 3.74 10.73 10.25
C THR A 132 2.75 9.59 10.39
N PHE A 133 2.83 8.63 9.45
CA PHE A 133 2.02 7.42 9.44
C PHE A 133 2.95 6.25 9.75
N GLU A 134 2.63 5.47 10.77
CA GLU A 134 3.41 4.28 11.15
C GLU A 134 2.53 3.04 11.15
N MET A 135 2.98 2.00 10.45
CA MET A 135 2.31 0.69 10.39
C MET A 135 3.23 -0.40 10.96
N ASN A 136 2.70 -1.21 11.88
CA ASN A 136 3.45 -2.30 12.51
C ASN A 136 2.58 -3.55 12.74
N PRO A 137 2.58 -4.48 11.80
CA PRO A 137 3.15 -4.46 10.45
C PRO A 137 2.31 -3.65 9.48
N CYS A 138 2.88 -3.25 8.35
CA CYS A 138 2.03 -2.90 7.24
C CYS A 138 1.27 -4.14 6.75
N GLY A 139 0.01 -3.96 6.36
CA GLY A 139 -0.88 -5.07 6.03
C GLY A 139 -0.48 -5.89 4.79
N SER A 140 0.52 -5.42 4.03
CA SER A 140 0.98 -6.04 2.79
C SER A 140 2.42 -6.56 2.93
N GLY A 141 3.42 -5.83 2.45
CA GLY A 141 4.79 -6.33 2.31
C GLY A 141 5.45 -6.76 3.61
N GLN A 142 5.33 -5.97 4.68
CA GLN A 142 5.92 -6.35 5.98
C GLN A 142 5.25 -7.62 6.55
N ARG A 143 3.95 -7.75 6.35
CA ARG A 143 3.23 -8.96 6.76
C ARG A 143 3.71 -10.19 5.97
N LEU A 144 3.96 -10.08 4.66
CA LEU A 144 4.56 -11.18 3.88
C LEU A 144 5.91 -11.61 4.45
N VAL A 145 6.77 -10.67 4.84
CA VAL A 145 8.05 -10.98 5.48
C VAL A 145 7.84 -11.74 6.78
N ARG A 146 6.95 -11.24 7.65
CA ARG A 146 6.64 -11.90 8.95
C ARG A 146 5.98 -13.28 8.80
N MET A 147 5.36 -13.54 7.67
CA MET A 147 4.79 -14.86 7.33
C MET A 147 5.82 -15.81 6.70
N GLY A 148 7.10 -15.40 6.57
CA GLY A 148 8.15 -16.22 5.96
C GLY A 148 8.01 -16.39 4.44
N ARG A 149 7.26 -15.51 3.75
CA ARG A 149 6.99 -15.64 2.31
C ARG A 149 8.20 -15.38 1.41
N TYR A 150 9.31 -14.92 1.98
CA TYR A 150 10.59 -14.69 1.30
C TYR A 150 11.62 -15.77 1.61
N GLU A 151 11.23 -16.82 2.35
CA GLU A 151 12.12 -17.88 2.80
C GLU A 151 11.97 -19.15 1.96
N GLY A 152 13.07 -19.93 1.86
CA GLY A 152 13.09 -21.20 1.18
C GLY A 152 13.08 -21.11 -0.36
N PRO A 153 12.99 -22.28 -1.05
CA PRO A 153 13.14 -22.35 -2.52
C PRO A 153 11.96 -21.74 -3.29
N ASP A 154 10.81 -21.62 -2.66
CA ASP A 154 9.60 -21.02 -3.26
C ASP A 154 9.34 -19.60 -2.73
N GLY A 155 10.35 -18.99 -2.07
CA GLY A 155 10.27 -17.64 -1.53
C GLY A 155 10.17 -16.59 -2.64
N TYR A 156 9.45 -15.48 -2.34
CA TYR A 156 9.43 -14.33 -3.25
C TYR A 156 10.80 -13.67 -3.37
N GLY A 157 11.04 -13.00 -4.49
CA GLY A 157 12.31 -12.35 -4.78
C GLY A 157 12.64 -11.19 -3.84
N VAL A 158 13.93 -11.05 -3.60
CA VAL A 158 14.55 -9.90 -2.93
C VAL A 158 15.58 -9.28 -3.87
N THR A 159 15.98 -8.03 -3.64
CA THR A 159 17.01 -7.40 -4.47
C THR A 159 18.36 -8.08 -4.29
N GLU A 160 19.04 -8.37 -5.39
CA GLU A 160 20.41 -8.93 -5.42
C GLU A 160 21.47 -7.85 -5.23
N ARG A 161 21.10 -6.59 -5.52
CA ARG A 161 21.96 -5.41 -5.40
C ARG A 161 21.22 -4.28 -4.70
N ALA A 162 22.00 -3.36 -4.14
CA ALA A 162 21.46 -2.10 -3.64
C ALA A 162 21.08 -1.18 -4.82
N HIS A 163 19.85 -0.68 -4.80
CA HIS A 163 19.34 0.29 -5.78
C HIS A 163 18.76 1.51 -5.06
N ASP A 164 18.65 2.62 -5.75
CA ASP A 164 17.90 3.79 -5.28
C ASP A 164 16.46 3.43 -4.89
N TRP A 165 15.79 2.65 -5.74
CA TRP A 165 14.42 2.18 -5.52
C TRP A 165 14.28 1.03 -4.50
N SER A 166 15.37 0.47 -4.01
CA SER A 166 15.39 -0.45 -2.85
C SER A 166 15.90 0.24 -1.57
N TYR A 167 15.86 1.56 -1.52
CA TYR A 167 16.36 2.37 -0.40
C TYR A 167 17.85 2.15 -0.12
N GLY A 168 18.65 1.84 -1.16
CA GLY A 168 20.06 1.53 -1.03
C GLY A 168 20.35 0.18 -0.38
N ARG A 169 19.39 -0.76 -0.38
CA ARG A 169 19.50 -2.05 0.30
C ARG A 169 19.56 -3.21 -0.69
N GLU A 170 20.48 -4.14 -0.44
CA GLU A 170 20.50 -5.50 -0.96
C GLU A 170 19.61 -6.38 -0.07
N GLY A 171 19.03 -7.45 -0.61
CA GLY A 171 18.12 -8.33 0.13
C GLY A 171 16.77 -7.68 0.47
N PHE A 172 16.43 -6.60 -0.19
CA PHE A 172 15.17 -5.87 0.06
C PHE A 172 13.99 -6.57 -0.64
N PRO A 173 12.85 -6.80 0.04
CA PRO A 173 11.71 -7.48 -0.55
C PRO A 173 11.22 -6.77 -1.81
N LEU A 174 11.16 -7.46 -2.96
CA LEU A 174 10.78 -6.84 -4.24
C LEU A 174 9.40 -6.22 -4.23
N TYR A 175 8.44 -6.84 -3.54
CA TYR A 175 7.12 -6.24 -3.40
C TYR A 175 7.18 -4.87 -2.72
N CYS A 176 8.03 -4.71 -1.68
CA CYS A 176 8.13 -3.46 -0.93
C CYS A 176 8.72 -2.31 -1.76
N THR A 177 9.38 -2.59 -2.87
CA THR A 177 9.95 -1.56 -3.75
C THR A 177 8.89 -0.69 -4.42
N HIS A 178 7.61 -1.17 -4.51
CA HIS A 178 6.54 -0.33 -5.05
C HIS A 178 6.36 0.98 -4.28
N CYS A 179 6.65 1.00 -2.97
CA CYS A 179 6.54 2.22 -2.16
C CYS A 179 7.50 3.31 -2.64
N SER A 180 8.75 2.97 -2.96
CA SER A 180 9.72 3.94 -3.48
C SER A 180 9.30 4.50 -4.84
N PHE A 181 8.70 3.68 -5.70
CA PHE A 181 8.19 4.14 -6.99
C PHE A 181 6.93 5.00 -6.83
N MET A 182 5.91 4.49 -6.12
CA MET A 182 4.62 5.17 -5.99
C MET A 182 4.70 6.48 -5.21
N ASN A 183 5.50 6.48 -4.16
CA ASN A 183 5.47 7.56 -3.19
C ASN A 183 6.54 8.61 -3.43
N GLU A 184 7.63 8.24 -4.09
CA GLU A 184 8.82 9.09 -4.20
C GLU A 184 9.26 9.29 -5.64
N SER A 185 9.92 8.32 -6.29
CA SER A 185 10.62 8.53 -7.56
C SER A 185 9.71 8.94 -8.72
N LEU A 186 8.52 8.37 -8.83
CA LEU A 186 7.56 8.74 -9.87
C LEU A 186 6.87 10.09 -9.57
N PRO A 187 6.37 10.36 -8.34
CA PRO A 187 5.91 11.70 -7.97
C PRO A 187 6.94 12.80 -8.21
N ILE A 188 8.22 12.59 -7.86
CA ILE A 188 9.27 13.58 -8.18
C ILE A 188 9.28 13.93 -9.67
N ARG A 189 9.14 12.92 -10.56
CA ARG A 189 9.11 13.14 -12.02
C ARG A 189 7.83 13.84 -12.50
N TRP A 190 6.71 13.71 -11.80
CA TRP A 190 5.41 14.23 -12.26
C TRP A 190 5.06 15.58 -11.65
N ILE A 191 5.40 15.79 -10.39
CA ILE A 191 5.00 16.98 -9.61
C ILE A 191 6.18 17.70 -8.94
N GLY A 192 7.44 17.23 -9.16
CA GLY A 192 8.67 17.88 -8.68
C GLY A 192 9.08 17.54 -7.25
N TYR A 193 8.29 16.76 -6.51
CA TYR A 193 8.62 16.36 -5.13
C TYR A 193 8.05 14.98 -4.80
N PRO A 194 8.65 14.25 -3.81
CA PRO A 194 8.08 13.00 -3.33
C PRO A 194 6.76 13.27 -2.63
N LEU A 195 5.68 12.57 -3.03
CA LEU A 195 4.32 12.84 -2.53
C LEU A 195 4.20 12.54 -1.03
N TYR A 196 4.66 11.36 -0.62
CA TYR A 196 4.77 10.97 0.78
C TYR A 196 5.91 9.96 0.96
N PRO A 197 7.13 10.50 1.16
CA PRO A 197 8.33 9.71 1.31
C PRO A 197 8.24 8.73 2.46
N SER A 198 8.97 7.64 2.38
CA SER A 198 8.89 6.55 3.34
C SER A 198 10.26 6.07 3.80
N ASP A 199 10.28 5.59 5.04
CA ASP A 199 11.42 4.91 5.62
C ASP A 199 10.99 3.48 6.01
N PRO A 200 11.37 2.47 5.22
CA PRO A 200 11.12 1.08 5.56
C PRO A 200 11.95 0.66 6.77
N PRO A 201 11.45 -0.27 7.60
CA PRO A 201 12.16 -0.70 8.80
C PRO A 201 13.49 -1.41 8.47
N ASP A 202 14.45 -1.33 9.38
CA ASP A 202 15.65 -2.15 9.32
C ASP A 202 15.36 -3.60 9.71
N ASP A 203 14.51 -3.79 10.71
CA ASP A 203 14.01 -5.10 11.13
C ASP A 203 12.50 -5.21 10.85
N TYR A 204 12.15 -5.88 9.75
CA TYR A 204 10.74 -6.14 9.38
C TYR A 204 9.98 -6.97 10.41
N GLY A 205 10.69 -7.73 11.24
CA GLY A 205 10.09 -8.53 12.32
C GLY A 205 9.58 -7.68 13.47
N ARG A 206 10.17 -6.49 13.69
CA ARG A 206 9.96 -5.69 14.90
C ARG A 206 9.52 -4.26 14.64
N ASP A 207 10.20 -3.56 13.72
CA ASP A 207 10.10 -2.13 13.58
C ASP A 207 8.98 -1.72 12.61
N PRO A 208 8.33 -0.55 12.75
CA PRO A 208 7.27 -0.10 11.85
C PRO A 208 7.82 0.33 10.50
N CYS A 209 6.99 0.23 9.46
CA CYS A 209 7.17 1.04 8.26
C CYS A 209 6.61 2.43 8.53
N THR A 210 7.32 3.47 8.09
CA THR A 210 6.95 4.87 8.35
C THR A 210 6.84 5.64 7.05
N TRP A 211 5.77 6.46 6.94
CA TRP A 211 5.55 7.36 5.81
C TRP A 211 5.30 8.77 6.34
N TYR A 212 5.76 9.77 5.55
CA TYR A 212 5.64 11.17 5.91
C TYR A 212 4.86 11.93 4.85
N TRP A 213 3.93 12.75 5.28
CA TRP A 213 3.31 13.73 4.41
C TRP A 213 3.58 15.13 4.95
N TYR A 214 4.41 15.88 4.23
CA TYR A 214 4.83 17.21 4.63
C TYR A 214 3.77 18.26 4.28
N LYS A 215 3.50 19.17 5.21
CA LYS A 215 2.53 20.24 5.04
C LYS A 215 2.94 21.21 3.94
N ASP A 216 4.25 21.47 3.80
CA ASP A 216 4.85 22.17 2.68
C ASP A 216 5.89 21.25 2.00
N PRO A 217 5.85 21.06 0.68
CA PRO A 217 6.89 20.32 -0.03
C PRO A 217 8.31 20.91 0.15
N ALA A 218 8.42 22.19 0.48
CA ALA A 218 9.71 22.82 0.78
C ALA A 218 10.35 22.32 2.08
N ASP A 219 9.57 21.73 2.99
CA ASP A 219 10.07 21.17 4.25
C ASP A 219 10.57 19.72 4.11
N ILE A 220 10.34 19.09 2.96
CA ILE A 220 10.81 17.71 2.72
C ILE A 220 12.35 17.70 2.76
N PRO A 221 12.98 16.87 3.60
CA PRO A 221 14.44 16.78 3.70
C PRO A 221 15.11 16.37 2.40
N GLU A 222 16.28 16.98 2.10
CA GLU A 222 17.08 16.72 0.90
C GLU A 222 17.36 15.22 0.65
N ARG A 223 17.48 14.41 1.72
CA ARG A 223 17.75 12.97 1.63
C ARG A 223 16.74 12.20 0.73
N HIS A 224 15.51 12.70 0.61
CA HIS A 224 14.47 12.06 -0.18
C HIS A 224 14.61 12.33 -1.70
N TRP A 225 15.36 13.36 -2.10
CA TRP A 225 15.80 13.54 -3.49
C TRP A 225 17.17 12.88 -3.71
N ALA A 226 18.09 13.05 -2.77
CA ALA A 226 19.45 12.51 -2.86
C ALA A 226 19.45 10.99 -3.02
N ARG A 227 18.47 10.29 -2.44
CA ARG A 227 18.23 8.83 -2.63
C ARG A 227 18.17 8.43 -4.11
N TYR A 228 17.62 9.30 -4.96
CA TYR A 228 17.46 9.09 -6.41
C TYR A 228 18.51 9.85 -7.24
N GLY A 229 19.59 10.30 -6.62
CA GLY A 229 20.61 11.10 -7.32
C GLY A 229 20.12 12.49 -7.77
N LEU A 230 19.06 12.98 -7.13
CA LEU A 230 18.44 14.28 -7.45
C LEU A 230 18.74 15.29 -6.34
N THR A 231 18.69 16.57 -6.70
CA THR A 231 18.77 17.69 -5.75
C THR A 231 17.37 18.28 -5.59
N ARG A 232 17.00 18.65 -4.37
CA ARG A 232 15.76 19.36 -4.10
C ARG A 232 15.73 20.65 -4.94
N PRO A 233 14.65 20.94 -5.67
CA PRO A 233 14.51 22.22 -6.34
C PRO A 233 14.65 23.39 -5.36
N ALA A 234 15.31 24.47 -5.80
CA ALA A 234 15.33 25.69 -5.03
C ALA A 234 13.88 26.17 -4.79
N PRO A 235 13.56 26.75 -3.63
CA PRO A 235 12.28 27.40 -3.41
C PRO A 235 12.02 28.37 -4.57
N ALA A 236 10.77 28.38 -5.08
CA ALA A 236 10.40 29.42 -6.06
C ALA A 236 10.69 30.77 -5.39
N GLU A 237 11.52 31.59 -6.05
CA GLU A 237 11.66 32.99 -5.63
C GLU A 237 10.26 33.60 -5.65
N ASP A 238 9.80 34.14 -4.53
CA ASP A 238 8.54 34.86 -4.45
C ASP A 238 8.55 35.89 -5.57
N ALA A 239 7.73 35.68 -6.60
CA ALA A 239 7.46 36.67 -7.61
C ALA A 239 6.70 37.81 -6.91
N GLY A 240 7.47 38.80 -6.39
CA GLY A 240 6.97 39.97 -5.70
C GLY A 240 6.03 40.84 -6.53
#